data_f12d782ca444f55ef4f26b12808fea89
#
_entry.id   f12d782ca444f55ef4f26b12808fea89
#
_cell.length_a   1.000
_cell.length_b   1.000
_cell.length_c   1.000
_cell.angle_alpha   90.00
_cell.angle_beta   90.00
_cell.angle_gamma   90.00
#
_symmetry.space_group_name_H-M   'P 1'
#
loop_
_entity.id
_entity.type
_entity.pdbx_description
1 polymer ?
#
loop_
_entity_poly.entity_id
_entity_poly.type
_entity_poly.pdbx_seq_one_letter_code
_entity_poly.pdbx_strand_id
1 'polypeptide(L)'
;SAPVIITMLHKFYDAMKLSVGINVAPAMEFTIGYKKTIEEVADPQKDLFKPIQSGLSEGFTSDAVWVGFTLSNESKGTPAIRWLELTQPLLFNAQLFKKTDDGLYAEIPGLLNKALPRGQHNYQRSIFEIRLDDDRPQSFYLRLVSPSSISTEFILWAPGEFVAYSTVHRFLSGSIYGAYMIMIIFYMAFAFWTRQRIHLLYAVYITTLGMASFYSGAWPMQFFPQLEQGDFFKMLGFWICMNPPLVMLFSFSYLNLRGGWLRFSQLVIGVAAVTAGFSIWLVMTDRYVLAMPMLQTMAMSVISLACLTALIHSAKGNKNARILLFSFGFFYVGATLRLLKNIGVLEPSFWTENGYQIGTFIHMLIMSGTVFSLYSKMRREKQQAEYRLQAEIHLRQEQSDFMAMVSHEFRTPMAIIDATTTNLLNDATLPAESQKRVEKIVRANTRLTGLMQDYLNHERLMSEATSLEPEVIDLNTTVQEAVSQFSESIPRPQYVAPAAPILVMADKKMVEMIVYNLLSNALRYAPGCQPVVHCETLGFWGQFRVFNEGEGIPEADLPYIFQKFFRGKNASGTTGSGLGLYLIRTIVEKLNGQVFATNLSTGGCEFIVRLPLRTVSGSVP
;
A
#
# COMPACT_ATOMS: atom_id res chain seq x y z
N SER A 1 0.97 22.04 -21.44
CA SER A 1 0.30 22.65 -20.28
C SER A 1 -1.20 22.38 -20.36
N ALA A 2 -1.85 22.12 -19.22
CA ALA A 2 -3.28 21.78 -19.15
C ALA A 2 -4.21 22.73 -19.94
N PRO A 3 -4.00 24.08 -19.92
CA PRO A 3 -4.85 24.99 -20.69
C PRO A 3 -4.82 24.74 -22.21
N VAL A 4 -3.68 24.30 -22.75
CA VAL A 4 -3.54 24.03 -24.19
C VAL A 4 -4.33 22.80 -24.60
N ILE A 5 -4.31 21.74 -23.80
CA ILE A 5 -5.08 20.52 -24.06
C ILE A 5 -6.57 20.78 -23.95
N ILE A 6 -7.01 21.56 -22.96
CA ILE A 6 -8.39 21.97 -22.77
C ILE A 6 -8.87 22.81 -23.94
N THR A 7 -8.08 23.78 -24.37
CA THR A 7 -8.40 24.62 -25.53
C THR A 7 -8.38 23.82 -26.84
N MET A 8 -7.47 22.85 -26.98
CA MET A 8 -7.46 21.94 -28.14
C MET A 8 -8.69 21.03 -28.16
N LEU A 9 -9.08 20.44 -27.02
CA LEU A 9 -10.30 19.61 -26.94
C LEU A 9 -11.56 20.40 -27.25
N HIS A 10 -11.65 21.64 -26.75
CA HIS A 10 -12.78 22.54 -27.06
C HIS A 10 -12.79 22.92 -28.53
N LYS A 11 -11.65 23.39 -29.05
CA LYS A 11 -11.52 23.73 -30.48
C LYS A 11 -11.76 22.52 -31.40
N PHE A 12 -11.34 21.32 -30.99
CA PHE A 12 -11.59 20.09 -31.74
C PHE A 12 -13.08 19.72 -31.76
N TYR A 13 -13.77 19.88 -30.62
CA TYR A 13 -15.21 19.66 -30.51
C TYR A 13 -16.01 20.69 -31.29
N ASP A 14 -15.66 21.98 -31.19
CA ASP A 14 -16.30 23.05 -31.96
C ASP A 14 -15.96 22.96 -33.45
N ALA A 15 -14.73 22.57 -33.80
CA ALA A 15 -14.35 22.33 -35.19
C ALA A 15 -15.09 21.13 -35.79
N MET A 16 -15.34 20.07 -35.01
CA MET A 16 -16.20 18.96 -35.41
C MET A 16 -17.66 19.42 -35.58
N LYS A 17 -18.18 20.26 -34.69
CA LYS A 17 -19.51 20.87 -34.85
C LYS A 17 -19.58 21.80 -36.06
N LEU A 18 -18.54 22.59 -36.33
CA LEU A 18 -18.47 23.54 -37.46
C LEU A 18 -18.15 22.89 -38.81
N SER A 19 -17.38 21.79 -38.86
CA SER A 19 -17.09 21.06 -40.11
C SER A 19 -18.26 20.21 -40.57
N VAL A 20 -19.13 19.86 -39.66
CA VAL A 20 -20.38 19.18 -39.88
C VAL A 20 -21.43 20.28 -40.04
N GLY A 21 -21.69 20.79 -41.22
CA GLY A 21 -22.66 21.86 -41.49
C GLY A 21 -23.95 21.72 -40.67
N ILE A 22 -23.87 22.03 -39.39
CA ILE A 22 -24.98 22.03 -38.45
C ILE A 22 -25.81 23.26 -38.81
N ASN A 23 -26.69 23.12 -39.78
CA ASN A 23 -27.83 23.98 -39.84
C ASN A 23 -28.67 23.66 -38.58
N VAL A 24 -28.49 24.46 -37.54
CA VAL A 24 -29.39 24.45 -36.38
C VAL A 24 -30.79 24.58 -36.94
N ALA A 25 -31.62 23.56 -36.69
CA ALA A 25 -33.00 23.60 -37.15
C ALA A 25 -33.63 24.93 -36.69
N PRO A 26 -34.33 25.62 -37.58
CA PRO A 26 -34.96 26.87 -37.24
C PRO A 26 -35.93 26.65 -36.08
N ALA A 27 -35.73 27.38 -34.98
CA ALA A 27 -36.57 27.46 -33.79
C ALA A 27 -37.26 26.13 -33.37
N MET A 28 -36.53 25.34 -32.54
CA MET A 28 -37.18 24.25 -31.78
C MET A 28 -37.93 24.85 -30.61
N GLU A 29 -39.19 24.44 -30.43
CA GLU A 29 -40.03 24.87 -29.32
C GLU A 29 -40.43 23.64 -28.50
N PHE A 30 -40.59 23.79 -27.20
CA PHE A 30 -41.01 22.69 -26.34
C PHE A 30 -42.17 23.06 -25.43
N THR A 31 -42.91 22.04 -25.00
CA THR A 31 -43.87 22.14 -23.91
C THR A 31 -43.79 20.93 -22.99
N ILE A 32 -43.99 21.15 -21.70
CA ILE A 32 -44.19 20.07 -20.74
C ILE A 32 -45.68 19.74 -20.70
N GLY A 33 -46.04 18.56 -21.17
CA GLY A 33 -47.42 18.10 -21.18
C GLY A 33 -47.66 16.95 -20.22
N TYR A 34 -48.42 17.18 -19.15
CA TYR A 34 -48.91 16.13 -18.28
C TYR A 34 -49.88 15.23 -19.03
N LYS A 35 -49.48 13.97 -19.33
CA LYS A 35 -50.33 12.94 -19.96
C LYS A 35 -51.15 13.42 -21.19
N LYS A 36 -50.64 14.37 -21.97
CA LYS A 36 -51.31 14.87 -23.16
C LYS A 36 -51.08 13.93 -24.33
N THR A 37 -52.12 13.80 -25.17
CA THR A 37 -51.99 13.13 -26.48
C THR A 37 -51.31 14.05 -27.47
N ILE A 38 -50.87 13.50 -28.62
CA ILE A 38 -50.24 14.29 -29.68
C ILE A 38 -51.21 15.34 -30.24
N GLU A 39 -52.48 15.00 -30.35
CA GLU A 39 -53.54 15.90 -30.86
C GLU A 39 -53.72 17.12 -29.90
N GLU A 40 -53.62 16.90 -28.60
CA GLU A 40 -53.74 17.98 -27.61
C GLU A 40 -52.52 18.91 -27.59
N VAL A 41 -51.33 18.36 -27.84
CA VAL A 41 -50.07 19.11 -27.84
C VAL A 41 -49.85 19.87 -29.13
N ALA A 42 -50.23 19.30 -30.26
CA ALA A 42 -50.04 19.89 -31.58
C ALA A 42 -51.17 20.86 -31.99
N ASP A 43 -52.12 21.15 -31.10
CA ASP A 43 -53.21 22.09 -31.33
C ASP A 43 -52.66 23.53 -31.41
N PRO A 44 -52.68 24.22 -32.57
CA PRO A 44 -52.12 25.55 -32.74
C PRO A 44 -52.80 26.64 -31.89
N GLN A 45 -54.01 26.37 -31.37
CA GLN A 45 -54.79 27.35 -30.60
C GLN A 45 -54.32 27.46 -29.14
N LYS A 46 -53.47 26.51 -28.66
CA LYS A 46 -53.12 26.44 -27.26
C LYS A 46 -51.81 27.11 -26.87
N ASP A 47 -51.00 27.58 -27.83
CA ASP A 47 -49.68 28.24 -27.61
C ASP A 47 -48.90 27.64 -26.42
N LEU A 48 -48.69 26.32 -26.48
CA LEU A 48 -48.11 25.55 -25.34
C LEU A 48 -46.58 25.48 -25.39
N PHE A 49 -45.98 25.85 -26.53
CA PHE A 49 -44.55 25.66 -26.77
C PHE A 49 -43.72 26.90 -26.38
N LYS A 50 -42.55 26.66 -25.82
CA LYS A 50 -41.56 27.68 -25.51
C LYS A 50 -40.30 27.43 -26.34
N PRO A 51 -39.65 28.47 -26.87
CA PRO A 51 -38.45 28.31 -27.69
C PRO A 51 -37.29 27.70 -26.93
N ILE A 52 -36.53 26.79 -27.57
CA ILE A 52 -35.29 26.21 -27.07
C ILE A 52 -34.13 26.90 -27.80
N GLN A 53 -33.16 27.47 -27.03
CA GLN A 53 -32.04 28.18 -27.65
C GLN A 53 -30.87 27.27 -27.99
N SER A 54 -30.50 26.32 -27.13
CA SER A 54 -29.30 25.46 -27.32
C SER A 54 -29.54 23.99 -26.96
N GLY A 55 -30.49 23.70 -26.07
CA GLY A 55 -30.80 22.36 -25.62
C GLY A 55 -31.93 22.33 -24.59
N LEU A 56 -32.51 21.17 -24.38
CA LEU A 56 -33.55 20.93 -23.40
C LEU A 56 -32.95 20.53 -22.06
N SER A 57 -33.36 21.15 -20.96
CA SER A 57 -32.90 20.81 -19.59
C SER A 57 -34.04 20.95 -18.60
N GLU A 58 -34.83 19.90 -18.40
CA GLU A 58 -36.04 19.86 -17.56
C GLU A 58 -35.80 19.11 -16.21
N GLY A 59 -34.59 18.55 -16.03
CA GLY A 59 -34.28 17.82 -14.84
C GLY A 59 -35.01 16.49 -14.67
N PHE A 60 -35.30 16.08 -13.44
CA PHE A 60 -36.03 14.85 -13.13
C PHE A 60 -37.53 15.09 -13.16
N THR A 61 -38.22 14.44 -14.10
CA THR A 61 -39.68 14.49 -14.19
C THR A 61 -40.22 13.12 -14.53
N SER A 62 -41.41 12.80 -14.01
CA SER A 62 -42.20 11.62 -14.40
C SER A 62 -43.08 11.88 -15.59
N ASP A 63 -43.18 13.13 -16.02
CA ASP A 63 -44.09 13.55 -17.08
C ASP A 63 -43.46 13.47 -18.47
N ALA A 64 -44.28 13.32 -19.48
CA ALA A 64 -43.82 13.38 -20.85
C ALA A 64 -43.46 14.82 -21.23
N VAL A 65 -42.27 15.01 -21.77
CA VAL A 65 -41.81 16.27 -22.35
C VAL A 65 -41.98 16.19 -23.86
N TRP A 66 -42.65 17.17 -24.44
CA TRP A 66 -42.86 17.26 -25.87
C TRP A 66 -42.02 18.36 -26.49
N VAL A 67 -41.40 18.05 -27.63
CA VAL A 67 -40.58 19.00 -28.42
C VAL A 67 -41.17 19.06 -29.82
N GLY A 68 -41.62 20.24 -30.26
CA GLY A 68 -42.09 20.50 -31.61
C GLY A 68 -41.01 21.20 -32.44
N PHE A 69 -40.83 20.80 -33.70
CA PHE A 69 -39.89 21.47 -34.61
C PHE A 69 -40.31 21.29 -36.07
N THR A 70 -39.88 22.20 -36.93
CA THR A 70 -40.19 22.18 -38.36
C THR A 70 -38.88 22.13 -39.13
N LEU A 71 -38.79 21.24 -40.10
CA LEU A 71 -37.65 21.09 -41.00
C LEU A 71 -38.08 21.32 -42.45
N SER A 72 -37.25 21.99 -43.22
CA SER A 72 -37.37 22.13 -44.66
C SER A 72 -36.11 21.65 -45.36
N ASN A 73 -36.26 21.11 -46.56
CA ASN A 73 -35.12 20.70 -47.37
C ASN A 73 -34.59 21.88 -48.18
N GLU A 74 -33.38 22.32 -47.88
CA GLU A 74 -32.72 23.43 -48.59
C GLU A 74 -32.10 22.98 -49.93
N SER A 75 -32.00 21.67 -50.18
CA SER A 75 -31.39 21.07 -51.38
C SER A 75 -32.43 20.94 -52.50
N LYS A 76 -32.74 22.06 -53.14
CA LYS A 76 -33.75 22.15 -54.16
C LYS A 76 -33.88 20.91 -55.06
N GLY A 77 -34.92 20.11 -54.83
CA GLY A 77 -35.37 19.02 -55.74
C GLY A 77 -34.68 17.65 -55.50
N THR A 78 -33.79 17.48 -54.56
CA THR A 78 -33.22 16.16 -54.21
C THR A 78 -33.64 15.74 -52.81
N PRO A 79 -34.21 14.54 -52.60
CA PRO A 79 -34.55 14.04 -51.28
C PRO A 79 -33.36 14.03 -50.37
N ALA A 80 -33.51 14.56 -49.14
CA ALA A 80 -32.46 14.58 -48.15
C ALA A 80 -32.77 13.63 -46.98
N ILE A 81 -31.81 12.80 -46.59
CA ILE A 81 -31.88 11.98 -45.39
C ILE A 81 -31.07 12.67 -44.32
N ARG A 82 -31.67 12.85 -43.15
CA ARG A 82 -31.02 13.39 -41.95
C ARG A 82 -31.27 12.46 -40.77
N TRP A 83 -30.27 12.39 -39.87
CA TRP A 83 -30.36 11.61 -38.62
C TRP A 83 -30.44 12.56 -37.46
N LEU A 84 -31.58 12.54 -36.73
CA LEU A 84 -31.77 13.30 -35.50
C LEU A 84 -31.24 12.48 -34.33
N GLU A 85 -30.18 12.95 -33.72
CA GLU A 85 -29.56 12.37 -32.50
C GLU A 85 -30.01 13.13 -31.25
N LEU A 86 -30.41 12.40 -30.22
CA LEU A 86 -30.55 12.89 -28.85
C LEU A 86 -29.28 12.60 -28.10
N THR A 87 -28.58 13.64 -27.63
CA THR A 87 -27.24 13.46 -27.05
C THR A 87 -27.23 12.74 -25.71
N GLN A 88 -28.34 12.70 -24.97
CA GLN A 88 -28.46 12.01 -23.70
C GLN A 88 -28.68 10.49 -23.90
N PRO A 89 -27.77 9.63 -23.36
CA PRO A 89 -27.86 8.19 -23.59
C PRO A 89 -29.01 7.48 -22.86
N LEU A 90 -29.60 8.10 -21.84
CA LEU A 90 -30.63 7.48 -20.98
C LEU A 90 -32.07 7.78 -21.41
N LEU A 91 -32.27 8.35 -22.60
CA LEU A 91 -33.58 8.63 -23.18
C LEU A 91 -34.05 7.44 -24.05
N PHE A 92 -34.42 6.32 -23.43
CA PHE A 92 -34.83 5.11 -24.13
C PHE A 92 -36.26 5.16 -24.66
N ASN A 93 -37.14 5.96 -24.06
CA ASN A 93 -38.55 6.09 -24.46
C ASN A 93 -38.78 7.42 -25.19
N ALA A 94 -38.05 7.60 -26.30
CA ALA A 94 -38.25 8.72 -27.20
C ALA A 94 -39.09 8.25 -28.43
N GLN A 95 -40.13 8.97 -28.74
CA GLN A 95 -41.05 8.72 -29.87
C GLN A 95 -41.10 9.96 -30.74
N LEU A 96 -40.81 9.81 -32.03
CA LEU A 96 -40.89 10.88 -33.03
C LEU A 96 -42.12 10.71 -33.90
N PHE A 97 -42.89 11.77 -34.04
CA PHE A 97 -44.08 11.80 -34.88
C PHE A 97 -43.94 12.83 -35.99
N LYS A 98 -44.35 12.50 -37.18
CA LYS A 98 -44.45 13.41 -38.33
C LYS A 98 -45.92 13.71 -38.61
N LYS A 99 -46.26 14.98 -38.81
CA LYS A 99 -47.59 15.36 -39.29
C LYS A 99 -47.71 15.04 -40.78
N THR A 100 -48.69 14.22 -41.15
CA THR A 100 -48.98 13.85 -42.54
C THR A 100 -49.89 14.88 -43.20
N ASP A 101 -49.98 14.87 -44.53
CA ASP A 101 -50.80 15.80 -45.29
C ASP A 101 -52.29 15.66 -44.97
N ASP A 102 -52.74 14.50 -44.49
CA ASP A 102 -54.09 14.22 -44.03
C ASP A 102 -54.41 14.78 -42.63
N GLY A 103 -53.44 15.45 -42.02
CA GLY A 103 -53.53 16.02 -40.65
C GLY A 103 -53.39 15.01 -39.54
N LEU A 104 -53.11 13.74 -39.86
CA LEU A 104 -52.77 12.69 -38.89
C LEU A 104 -51.30 12.73 -38.48
N TYR A 105 -50.96 11.99 -37.43
CA TYR A 105 -49.57 11.88 -36.93
C TYR A 105 -49.05 10.46 -37.12
N ALA A 106 -48.00 10.29 -37.92
CA ALA A 106 -47.32 9.02 -38.13
C ALA A 106 -46.08 8.92 -37.25
N GLU A 107 -45.94 7.83 -36.49
CA GLU A 107 -44.74 7.57 -35.71
C GLU A 107 -43.58 7.17 -36.62
N ILE A 108 -42.44 7.85 -36.46
CA ILE A 108 -41.18 7.49 -37.12
C ILE A 108 -40.42 6.56 -36.18
N PRO A 109 -40.17 5.30 -36.56
CA PRO A 109 -39.42 4.38 -35.70
C PRO A 109 -37.99 4.87 -35.49
N GLY A 110 -37.51 4.85 -34.24
CA GLY A 110 -36.10 5.09 -33.96
C GLY A 110 -35.24 4.02 -34.64
N LEU A 111 -34.08 4.40 -35.14
CA LEU A 111 -33.11 3.48 -35.76
C LEU A 111 -32.67 2.34 -34.82
N LEU A 112 -32.84 2.51 -33.51
CA LEU A 112 -32.51 1.52 -32.48
C LEU A 112 -33.70 0.68 -32.01
N ASN A 113 -34.94 1.07 -32.28
CA ASN A 113 -36.11 0.56 -31.55
C ASN A 113 -36.85 -0.62 -32.14
N LYS A 114 -36.60 -1.07 -33.34
CA LYS A 114 -37.17 -2.37 -33.84
C LYS A 114 -36.60 -2.73 -35.22
N ALA A 115 -35.99 -3.91 -35.29
CA ALA A 115 -35.84 -4.68 -36.54
C ALA A 115 -34.73 -4.28 -37.55
N LEU A 116 -33.57 -3.78 -37.06
CA LEU A 116 -32.37 -3.91 -37.89
C LEU A 116 -31.68 -5.26 -37.61
N PRO A 117 -31.21 -5.97 -38.64
CA PRO A 117 -30.48 -7.22 -38.45
C PRO A 117 -29.33 -7.01 -37.47
N ARG A 118 -29.10 -7.99 -36.57
CA ARG A 118 -28.00 -7.97 -35.62
C ARG A 118 -26.70 -7.52 -36.28
N GLY A 119 -26.17 -6.36 -35.89
CA GLY A 119 -24.82 -5.92 -36.26
C GLY A 119 -24.71 -4.58 -37.00
N GLN A 120 -25.80 -3.94 -37.46
CA GLN A 120 -25.62 -2.75 -38.28
C GLN A 120 -25.61 -1.39 -37.55
N HIS A 121 -26.29 -1.18 -36.42
CA HIS A 121 -26.29 0.11 -35.72
C HIS A 121 -26.55 0.01 -34.20
N ASN A 122 -25.69 -0.65 -33.45
CA ASN A 122 -25.72 -0.58 -31.97
C ASN A 122 -25.06 0.73 -31.52
N TYR A 123 -25.89 1.74 -31.27
CA TYR A 123 -25.45 3.03 -30.71
C TYR A 123 -26.19 3.32 -29.42
N GLN A 124 -25.55 4.05 -28.50
CA GLN A 124 -26.05 4.23 -27.11
C GLN A 124 -27.13 5.30 -26.98
N ARG A 125 -27.31 6.12 -28.00
CA ARG A 125 -28.23 7.25 -28.02
C ARG A 125 -29.35 7.04 -28.98
N SER A 126 -30.50 7.66 -28.72
CA SER A 126 -31.66 7.58 -29.62
C SER A 126 -31.40 8.36 -30.90
N ILE A 127 -31.65 7.71 -32.06
CA ILE A 127 -31.46 8.29 -33.39
C ILE A 127 -32.71 8.01 -34.18
N PHE A 128 -33.19 9.03 -34.91
CA PHE A 128 -34.34 8.94 -35.82
C PHE A 128 -33.94 9.32 -37.24
N GLU A 129 -34.31 8.51 -38.23
CA GLU A 129 -34.11 8.82 -39.63
C GLU A 129 -35.25 9.71 -40.11
N ILE A 130 -34.95 10.92 -40.54
CA ILE A 130 -35.87 11.89 -41.09
C ILE A 130 -35.61 11.99 -42.58
N ARG A 131 -36.65 11.71 -43.39
CA ARG A 131 -36.62 11.87 -44.84
C ARG A 131 -37.39 13.12 -45.21
N LEU A 132 -36.71 14.01 -45.91
CA LEU A 132 -37.25 15.26 -46.45
C LEU A 132 -37.33 15.11 -47.95
N ASP A 133 -38.50 14.70 -48.43
CA ASP A 133 -38.70 14.35 -49.85
C ASP A 133 -38.95 15.57 -50.72
N ASP A 134 -39.44 16.67 -50.12
CA ASP A 134 -39.75 17.92 -50.81
C ASP A 134 -39.22 19.15 -50.03
N ASP A 135 -39.32 20.34 -50.66
CA ASP A 135 -38.85 21.60 -50.08
C ASP A 135 -39.85 22.24 -49.10
N ARG A 136 -41.02 21.60 -48.87
CA ARG A 136 -42.07 22.14 -47.99
C ARG A 136 -41.64 21.97 -46.52
N PRO A 137 -41.98 22.95 -45.66
CA PRO A 137 -41.77 22.79 -44.22
C PRO A 137 -42.61 21.63 -43.68
N GLN A 138 -41.95 20.67 -42.99
CA GLN A 138 -42.59 19.48 -42.39
C GLN A 138 -42.47 19.60 -40.88
N SER A 139 -43.60 19.43 -40.16
CA SER A 139 -43.66 19.53 -38.71
C SER A 139 -43.46 18.17 -38.02
N PHE A 140 -42.60 18.14 -37.03
CA PHE A 140 -42.28 16.96 -36.24
C PHE A 140 -42.54 17.24 -34.77
N TYR A 141 -42.97 16.18 -34.04
CA TYR A 141 -43.22 16.22 -32.61
C TYR A 141 -42.50 15.06 -31.95
N LEU A 142 -41.65 15.37 -30.97
CA LEU A 142 -40.87 14.38 -30.26
C LEU A 142 -41.38 14.28 -28.80
N ARG A 143 -41.77 13.08 -28.41
CA ARG A 143 -42.21 12.76 -27.05
C ARG A 143 -41.07 12.10 -26.29
N LEU A 144 -40.69 12.66 -25.13
CA LEU A 144 -39.61 12.16 -24.29
C LEU A 144 -40.18 11.76 -22.93
N VAL A 145 -39.88 10.51 -22.52
CA VAL A 145 -40.18 9.99 -21.18
C VAL A 145 -38.97 9.25 -20.65
N SER A 146 -38.49 9.61 -19.46
CA SER A 146 -37.35 8.94 -18.89
C SER A 146 -37.47 8.91 -17.36
N PRO A 147 -37.09 7.80 -16.70
CA PRO A 147 -36.90 7.79 -15.25
C PRO A 147 -35.66 8.59 -14.80
N SER A 148 -34.73 8.91 -15.72
CA SER A 148 -33.59 9.80 -15.49
C SER A 148 -33.98 11.26 -15.76
N SER A 149 -33.05 12.20 -15.47
CA SER A 149 -33.23 13.60 -15.88
C SER A 149 -33.38 13.72 -17.38
N ILE A 150 -34.24 14.63 -17.85
CA ILE A 150 -34.36 14.95 -19.27
C ILE A 150 -33.52 16.19 -19.55
N SER A 151 -32.33 15.98 -20.13
CA SER A 151 -31.38 17.05 -20.45
C SER A 151 -30.57 16.64 -21.68
N THR A 152 -30.93 17.14 -22.85
CA THR A 152 -30.38 16.69 -24.13
C THR A 152 -30.24 17.84 -25.13
N GLU A 153 -29.19 17.77 -25.97
CA GLU A 153 -29.11 18.52 -27.22
C GLU A 153 -29.71 17.70 -28.33
N PHE A 154 -30.19 18.38 -29.37
CA PHE A 154 -30.72 17.81 -30.57
C PHE A 154 -29.73 18.09 -31.71
N ILE A 155 -29.18 17.05 -32.34
CA ILE A 155 -28.20 17.21 -33.41
C ILE A 155 -28.73 16.55 -34.66
N LEU A 156 -28.77 17.30 -35.76
CA LEU A 156 -29.22 16.81 -37.07
C LEU A 156 -28.01 16.51 -37.95
N TRP A 157 -27.74 15.24 -38.18
CA TRP A 157 -26.56 14.76 -38.89
C TRP A 157 -26.85 14.42 -40.36
N ALA A 158 -25.87 14.64 -41.24
CA ALA A 158 -25.77 13.86 -42.44
C ALA A 158 -25.25 12.44 -42.09
N PRO A 159 -25.76 11.35 -42.69
CA PRO A 159 -25.39 9.99 -42.29
C PRO A 159 -23.88 9.70 -42.30
N GLY A 160 -23.13 10.19 -43.29
CA GLY A 160 -21.68 10.01 -43.39
C GLY A 160 -20.91 10.70 -42.28
N GLU A 161 -21.34 11.91 -41.90
CA GLU A 161 -20.73 12.72 -40.83
C GLU A 161 -20.97 12.07 -39.45
N PHE A 162 -22.17 11.54 -39.23
CA PHE A 162 -22.48 10.78 -38.03
C PHE A 162 -21.57 9.57 -37.84
N VAL A 163 -21.27 8.81 -38.91
CA VAL A 163 -20.37 7.66 -38.83
C VAL A 163 -18.98 8.08 -38.41
N ALA A 164 -18.44 9.16 -38.97
CA ALA A 164 -17.13 9.70 -38.60
C ALA A 164 -17.09 10.13 -37.14
N TYR A 165 -18.09 10.92 -36.69
CA TYR A 165 -18.22 11.37 -35.32
C TYR A 165 -18.35 10.21 -34.33
N SER A 166 -19.25 9.26 -34.59
CA SER A 166 -19.50 8.13 -33.71
C SER A 166 -18.29 7.21 -33.55
N THR A 167 -17.46 7.10 -34.60
CA THR A 167 -16.19 6.32 -34.53
C THR A 167 -15.21 6.96 -33.57
N VAL A 168 -14.97 8.27 -33.66
CA VAL A 168 -14.08 9.01 -32.75
C VAL A 168 -14.62 8.97 -31.31
N HIS A 169 -15.93 9.18 -31.14
CA HIS A 169 -16.57 9.13 -29.83
C HIS A 169 -16.41 7.75 -29.16
N ARG A 170 -16.60 6.65 -29.91
CA ARG A 170 -16.39 5.28 -29.42
C ARG A 170 -14.93 5.03 -29.03
N PHE A 171 -13.98 5.48 -29.84
CA PHE A 171 -12.56 5.36 -29.56
C PHE A 171 -12.17 6.07 -28.26
N LEU A 172 -12.59 7.33 -28.09
CA LEU A 172 -12.29 8.12 -26.88
C LEU A 172 -12.92 7.50 -25.64
N SER A 173 -14.19 7.09 -25.74
CA SER A 173 -14.87 6.43 -24.62
C SER A 173 -14.24 5.10 -24.27
N GLY A 174 -13.90 4.28 -25.27
CA GLY A 174 -13.18 3.02 -25.06
C GLY A 174 -11.82 3.22 -24.37
N SER A 175 -11.09 4.29 -24.74
CA SER A 175 -9.83 4.66 -24.10
C SER A 175 -10.02 5.03 -22.63
N ILE A 176 -11.07 5.78 -22.29
CA ILE A 176 -11.41 6.14 -20.90
C ILE A 176 -11.72 4.87 -20.08
N TYR A 177 -12.58 3.98 -20.57
CA TYR A 177 -12.91 2.73 -19.86
C TYR A 177 -11.74 1.76 -19.78
N GLY A 178 -10.89 1.72 -20.82
CA GLY A 178 -9.61 1.02 -20.78
C GLY A 178 -8.70 1.53 -19.66
N ALA A 179 -8.62 2.86 -19.49
CA ALA A 179 -7.87 3.46 -18.40
C ALA A 179 -8.43 3.09 -17.01
N TYR A 180 -9.77 3.08 -16.83
CA TYR A 180 -10.38 2.57 -15.59
C TYR A 180 -9.97 1.13 -15.32
N MET A 181 -10.06 0.25 -16.31
CA MET A 181 -9.73 -1.17 -16.16
C MET A 181 -8.24 -1.37 -15.79
N ILE A 182 -7.34 -0.67 -16.49
CA ILE A 182 -5.90 -0.72 -16.17
C ILE A 182 -5.65 -0.25 -14.74
N MET A 183 -6.29 0.84 -14.29
CA MET A 183 -6.13 1.36 -12.94
C MET A 183 -6.67 0.39 -11.88
N ILE A 184 -7.82 -0.23 -12.11
CA ILE A 184 -8.39 -1.23 -11.21
C ILE A 184 -7.41 -2.40 -11.05
N ILE A 185 -6.93 -2.97 -12.16
CA ILE A 185 -5.95 -4.08 -12.15
C ILE A 185 -4.67 -3.66 -11.44
N PHE A 186 -4.14 -2.48 -11.75
CA PHE A 186 -2.93 -1.94 -11.13
C PHE A 186 -3.08 -1.82 -9.61
N TYR A 187 -4.17 -1.20 -9.11
CA TYR A 187 -4.38 -1.02 -7.67
C TYR A 187 -4.71 -2.32 -6.95
N MET A 188 -5.38 -3.28 -7.60
CA MET A 188 -5.59 -4.63 -7.07
C MET A 188 -4.26 -5.37 -6.90
N ALA A 189 -3.42 -5.38 -7.94
CA ALA A 189 -2.09 -5.99 -7.91
C ALA A 189 -1.20 -5.30 -6.86
N PHE A 190 -1.24 -3.97 -6.79
CA PHE A 190 -0.46 -3.20 -5.82
C PHE A 190 -0.93 -3.43 -4.38
N ALA A 191 -2.25 -3.57 -4.15
CA ALA A 191 -2.81 -3.93 -2.84
C ALA A 191 -2.35 -5.32 -2.39
N PHE A 192 -2.37 -6.30 -3.31
CA PHE A 192 -1.88 -7.66 -3.04
C PHE A 192 -0.39 -7.67 -2.67
N TRP A 193 0.43 -6.94 -3.43
CA TRP A 193 1.87 -6.87 -3.21
C TRP A 193 2.26 -6.12 -1.93
N THR A 194 1.64 -4.97 -1.65
CA THR A 194 1.96 -4.14 -0.47
C THR A 194 1.23 -4.58 0.79
N ARG A 195 0.20 -5.41 0.66
CA ARG A 195 -0.74 -5.81 1.72
C ARG A 195 -1.40 -4.63 2.45
N GLN A 196 -1.45 -3.46 1.83
CA GLN A 196 -2.05 -2.26 2.41
C GLN A 196 -3.51 -2.13 1.98
N ARG A 197 -4.42 -2.11 2.96
CA ARG A 197 -5.87 -2.03 2.75
C ARG A 197 -6.32 -0.77 1.97
N ILE A 198 -5.54 0.32 2.04
CA ILE A 198 -5.89 1.58 1.37
C ILE A 198 -5.92 1.42 -0.16
N HIS A 199 -5.00 0.63 -0.75
CA HIS A 199 -4.97 0.39 -2.19
C HIS A 199 -6.12 -0.48 -2.66
N LEU A 200 -6.53 -1.47 -1.86
CA LEU A 200 -7.72 -2.28 -2.13
C LEU A 200 -8.98 -1.41 -2.08
N LEU A 201 -9.09 -0.56 -1.07
CA LEU A 201 -10.21 0.37 -0.93
C LEU A 201 -10.31 1.33 -2.12
N TYR A 202 -9.18 1.82 -2.60
CA TYR A 202 -9.14 2.66 -3.80
C TYR A 202 -9.55 1.89 -5.06
N ALA A 203 -9.10 0.64 -5.23
CA ALA A 203 -9.52 -0.22 -6.33
C ALA A 203 -11.05 -0.43 -6.34
N VAL A 204 -11.64 -0.73 -5.18
CA VAL A 204 -13.10 -0.87 -5.02
C VAL A 204 -13.81 0.44 -5.37
N TYR A 205 -13.33 1.57 -4.86
CA TYR A 205 -13.87 2.90 -5.17
C TYR A 205 -13.84 3.20 -6.67
N ILE A 206 -12.69 3.01 -7.34
CA ILE A 206 -12.59 3.23 -8.79
C ILE A 206 -13.50 2.27 -9.57
N THR A 207 -13.65 1.03 -9.12
CA THR A 207 -14.55 0.07 -9.76
C THR A 207 -15.99 0.57 -9.75
N THR A 208 -16.49 1.04 -8.60
CA THR A 208 -17.86 1.57 -8.51
C THR A 208 -18.03 2.83 -9.35
N LEU A 209 -17.03 3.70 -9.38
CA LEU A 209 -17.01 4.91 -10.19
C LEU A 209 -17.01 4.62 -11.69
N GLY A 210 -16.18 3.66 -12.12
CA GLY A 210 -16.10 3.20 -13.51
C GLY A 210 -17.40 2.54 -13.97
N MET A 211 -18.00 1.68 -13.13
CA MET A 211 -19.27 1.04 -13.42
C MET A 211 -20.42 2.06 -13.49
N ALA A 212 -20.48 3.00 -12.54
CA ALA A 212 -21.48 4.07 -12.60
C ALA A 212 -21.35 4.91 -13.89
N SER A 213 -20.11 5.21 -14.31
CA SER A 213 -19.84 5.91 -15.58
C SER A 213 -20.25 5.07 -16.79
N PHE A 214 -19.93 3.78 -16.80
CA PHE A 214 -20.25 2.85 -17.87
C PHE A 214 -21.76 2.71 -18.08
N TYR A 215 -22.53 2.56 -16.99
CA TYR A 215 -24.00 2.53 -17.04
C TYR A 215 -24.58 3.90 -17.39
N SER A 216 -24.04 5.00 -16.86
CA SER A 216 -24.50 6.36 -17.22
C SER A 216 -24.32 6.70 -18.70
N GLY A 217 -23.34 6.09 -19.37
CA GLY A 217 -23.13 6.19 -20.81
C GLY A 217 -23.99 5.22 -21.66
N ALA A 218 -24.88 4.44 -21.03
CA ALA A 218 -25.69 3.40 -21.66
C ALA A 218 -24.90 2.32 -22.45
N TRP A 219 -23.59 2.16 -22.13
CA TRP A 219 -22.74 1.15 -22.77
C TRP A 219 -23.19 -0.29 -22.54
N PRO A 220 -23.75 -0.70 -21.36
CA PRO A 220 -24.26 -2.06 -21.20
C PRO A 220 -25.29 -2.47 -22.22
N MET A 221 -26.15 -1.55 -22.66
CA MET A 221 -27.19 -1.83 -23.69
C MET A 221 -26.57 -2.21 -25.03
N GLN A 222 -25.36 -1.74 -25.34
CA GLN A 222 -24.65 -2.09 -26.56
C GLN A 222 -24.04 -3.51 -26.49
N PHE A 223 -23.54 -3.92 -25.32
CA PHE A 223 -22.92 -5.23 -25.14
C PHE A 223 -23.95 -6.32 -24.79
N PHE A 224 -25.01 -5.94 -24.09
CA PHE A 224 -26.09 -6.83 -23.63
C PHE A 224 -27.45 -6.33 -24.10
N PRO A 225 -27.78 -6.48 -25.41
CA PRO A 225 -29.02 -5.96 -25.99
C PRO A 225 -30.28 -6.62 -25.42
N GLN A 226 -30.16 -7.77 -24.74
CA GLN A 226 -31.24 -8.45 -24.03
C GLN A 226 -31.54 -7.87 -22.64
N LEU A 227 -30.71 -6.92 -22.14
CA LEU A 227 -30.91 -6.31 -20.81
C LEU A 227 -32.19 -5.48 -20.82
N GLU A 228 -33.13 -5.81 -19.93
CA GLU A 228 -34.36 -5.05 -19.78
C GLU A 228 -34.08 -3.65 -19.21
N GLN A 229 -34.84 -2.66 -19.65
CA GLN A 229 -34.68 -1.27 -19.23
C GLN A 229 -34.81 -1.10 -17.70
N GLY A 230 -35.74 -1.84 -17.08
CA GLY A 230 -35.94 -1.81 -15.63
C GLY A 230 -34.68 -2.28 -14.86
N ASP A 231 -34.10 -3.40 -15.29
CA ASP A 231 -32.90 -3.97 -14.68
C ASP A 231 -31.65 -3.10 -14.92
N PHE A 232 -31.58 -2.47 -16.12
CA PHE A 232 -30.55 -1.49 -16.43
C PHE A 232 -30.55 -0.32 -15.42
N PHE A 233 -31.71 0.29 -15.14
CA PHE A 233 -31.81 1.38 -14.19
C PHE A 233 -31.55 0.94 -12.73
N LYS A 234 -31.94 -0.28 -12.34
CA LYS A 234 -31.60 -0.86 -11.05
C LYS A 234 -30.09 -0.98 -10.87
N MET A 235 -29.39 -1.51 -11.87
CA MET A 235 -27.93 -1.63 -11.86
C MET A 235 -27.24 -0.26 -11.87
N LEU A 236 -27.69 0.67 -12.70
CA LEU A 236 -27.18 2.04 -12.71
C LEU A 236 -27.31 2.69 -11.33
N GLY A 237 -28.52 2.62 -10.74
CA GLY A 237 -28.79 3.16 -9.42
C GLY A 237 -27.93 2.52 -8.34
N PHE A 238 -27.78 1.20 -8.36
CA PHE A 238 -26.90 0.48 -7.42
C PHE A 238 -25.46 1.02 -7.45
N TRP A 239 -24.85 1.12 -8.63
CA TRP A 239 -23.47 1.60 -8.77
C TRP A 239 -23.31 3.05 -8.35
N ILE A 240 -24.29 3.92 -8.64
CA ILE A 240 -24.25 5.32 -8.20
C ILE A 240 -24.38 5.41 -6.68
N CYS A 241 -25.28 4.63 -6.06
CA CYS A 241 -25.50 4.64 -4.60
C CYS A 241 -24.28 4.19 -3.82
N MET A 242 -23.48 3.27 -4.35
CA MET A 242 -22.26 2.77 -3.69
C MET A 242 -21.14 3.80 -3.63
N ASN A 243 -21.12 4.81 -4.50
CA ASN A 243 -20.01 5.76 -4.59
C ASN A 243 -19.84 6.65 -3.36
N PRO A 244 -20.86 7.38 -2.83
CA PRO A 244 -20.68 8.33 -1.75
C PRO A 244 -20.04 7.75 -0.48
N PRO A 245 -20.50 6.60 0.07
CA PRO A 245 -19.84 6.02 1.25
C PRO A 245 -18.41 5.57 0.97
N LEU A 246 -18.12 5.05 -0.24
CA LEU A 246 -16.77 4.61 -0.61
C LEU A 246 -15.80 5.77 -0.80
N VAL A 247 -16.25 6.88 -1.40
CA VAL A 247 -15.46 8.13 -1.48
C VAL A 247 -15.07 8.62 -0.09
N MET A 248 -16.04 8.64 0.86
CA MET A 248 -15.75 9.06 2.24
C MET A 248 -14.81 8.11 2.94
N LEU A 249 -15.08 6.82 2.86
CA LEU A 249 -14.25 5.79 3.48
C LEU A 249 -12.80 5.88 2.96
N PHE A 250 -12.63 6.04 1.65
CA PHE A 250 -11.31 6.23 1.04
C PHE A 250 -10.66 7.53 1.50
N SER A 251 -11.36 8.67 1.39
CA SER A 251 -10.81 9.99 1.69
C SER A 251 -10.33 10.10 3.14
N PHE A 252 -11.14 9.64 4.09
CA PHE A 252 -10.79 9.70 5.50
C PHE A 252 -9.72 8.68 5.89
N SER A 253 -9.72 7.51 5.27
CA SER A 253 -8.64 6.52 5.43
C SER A 253 -7.32 7.05 4.89
N TYR A 254 -7.34 7.72 3.74
CA TYR A 254 -6.15 8.33 3.12
C TYR A 254 -5.58 9.49 3.95
N LEU A 255 -6.43 10.29 4.59
CA LEU A 255 -6.04 11.38 5.48
C LEU A 255 -5.47 10.88 6.82
N ASN A 256 -5.70 9.62 7.18
CA ASN A 256 -5.28 9.00 8.45
C ASN A 256 -5.70 9.84 9.67
N LEU A 257 -6.99 10.16 9.75
CA LEU A 257 -7.58 11.01 10.78
C LEU A 257 -7.47 10.37 12.17
N ARG A 258 -7.25 11.19 13.21
CA ARG A 258 -7.08 10.75 14.60
C ARG A 258 -7.99 11.56 15.55
N GLY A 259 -8.24 11.00 16.75
CA GLY A 259 -8.99 11.67 17.81
C GLY A 259 -10.44 11.98 17.44
N GLY A 260 -10.90 13.20 17.71
CA GLY A 260 -12.27 13.65 17.41
C GLY A 260 -12.63 13.58 15.91
N TRP A 261 -11.67 13.83 15.03
CA TRP A 261 -11.86 13.71 13.59
C TRP A 261 -12.14 12.28 13.13
N LEU A 262 -11.60 11.27 13.80
CA LEU A 262 -11.91 9.87 13.51
C LEU A 262 -13.37 9.55 13.84
N ARG A 263 -13.88 9.98 14.99
CA ARG A 263 -15.30 9.78 15.37
C ARG A 263 -16.25 10.51 14.42
N PHE A 264 -15.90 11.74 14.05
CA PHE A 264 -16.65 12.51 13.06
C PHE A 264 -16.69 11.78 11.71
N SER A 265 -15.56 11.27 11.23
CA SER A 265 -15.50 10.53 9.97
C SER A 265 -16.33 9.25 9.99
N GLN A 266 -16.33 8.50 11.09
CA GLN A 266 -17.15 7.31 11.27
C GLN A 266 -18.65 7.63 11.23
N LEU A 267 -19.07 8.73 11.88
CA LEU A 267 -20.45 9.20 11.82
C LEU A 267 -20.86 9.53 10.38
N VAL A 268 -20.05 10.32 9.67
CA VAL A 268 -20.35 10.73 8.29
C VAL A 268 -20.42 9.52 7.34
N ILE A 269 -19.48 8.57 7.45
CA ILE A 269 -19.51 7.34 6.67
C ILE A 269 -20.77 6.53 6.99
N GLY A 270 -21.15 6.43 8.27
CA GLY A 270 -22.37 5.75 8.71
C GLY A 270 -23.63 6.38 8.11
N VAL A 271 -23.76 7.70 8.17
CA VAL A 271 -24.89 8.44 7.55
C VAL A 271 -24.91 8.21 6.02
N ALA A 272 -23.76 8.32 5.37
CA ALA A 272 -23.67 8.07 3.92
C ALA A 272 -24.05 6.63 3.54
N ALA A 273 -23.66 5.65 4.34
CA ALA A 273 -24.00 4.24 4.12
C ALA A 273 -25.50 3.97 4.32
N VAL A 274 -26.11 4.53 5.36
CA VAL A 274 -27.56 4.40 5.62
C VAL A 274 -28.37 5.06 4.48
N THR A 275 -27.98 6.26 4.06
CA THR A 275 -28.65 6.96 2.95
C THR A 275 -28.49 6.19 1.64
N ALA A 276 -27.29 5.64 1.38
CA ALA A 276 -27.05 4.80 0.20
C ALA A 276 -27.91 3.52 0.23
N GLY A 277 -28.00 2.84 1.38
CA GLY A 277 -28.87 1.67 1.56
C GLY A 277 -30.35 1.98 1.32
N PHE A 278 -30.83 3.09 1.85
CA PHE A 278 -32.20 3.55 1.61
C PHE A 278 -32.43 3.90 0.13
N SER A 279 -31.47 4.57 -0.53
CA SER A 279 -31.56 4.88 -1.96
C SER A 279 -31.54 3.61 -2.83
N ILE A 280 -30.73 2.59 -2.47
CA ILE A 280 -30.74 1.28 -3.14
C ILE A 280 -32.12 0.62 -3.02
N TRP A 281 -32.72 0.64 -1.82
CA TRP A 281 -34.06 0.12 -1.62
C TRP A 281 -35.11 0.82 -2.50
N LEU A 282 -35.06 2.16 -2.61
CA LEU A 282 -35.93 2.92 -3.50
C LEU A 282 -35.73 2.52 -4.97
N VAL A 283 -34.48 2.36 -5.41
CA VAL A 283 -34.13 1.94 -6.79
C VAL A 283 -34.66 0.54 -7.08
N MET A 284 -34.47 -0.41 -6.15
CA MET A 284 -34.92 -1.79 -6.33
C MET A 284 -36.47 -1.93 -6.32
N THR A 285 -37.17 -0.95 -5.73
CA THR A 285 -38.64 -0.87 -5.75
C THR A 285 -39.18 0.02 -6.88
N ASP A 286 -38.40 0.23 -7.93
CA ASP A 286 -38.74 1.00 -9.15
C ASP A 286 -39.07 2.49 -8.89
N ARG A 287 -38.61 3.06 -7.76
CA ARG A 287 -38.77 4.47 -7.38
C ARG A 287 -37.53 5.30 -7.72
N TYR A 288 -36.93 5.07 -8.89
CA TYR A 288 -35.68 5.68 -9.33
C TYR A 288 -35.74 7.22 -9.35
N VAL A 289 -36.84 7.81 -9.82
CA VAL A 289 -37.04 9.27 -9.89
C VAL A 289 -36.94 9.95 -8.51
N LEU A 290 -37.38 9.28 -7.45
CA LEU A 290 -37.25 9.80 -6.08
C LEU A 290 -35.84 9.60 -5.50
N ALA A 291 -35.21 8.48 -5.85
CA ALA A 291 -33.90 8.12 -5.31
C ALA A 291 -32.77 9.03 -5.85
N MET A 292 -32.79 9.37 -7.13
CA MET A 292 -31.66 10.02 -7.79
C MET A 292 -31.39 11.46 -7.35
N PRO A 293 -32.37 12.36 -7.23
CA PRO A 293 -32.12 13.70 -6.69
C PRO A 293 -31.56 13.68 -5.27
N MET A 294 -32.13 12.83 -4.39
CA MET A 294 -31.66 12.65 -3.03
C MET A 294 -30.22 12.16 -2.99
N LEU A 295 -29.87 11.19 -3.83
CA LEU A 295 -28.52 10.62 -3.91
C LEU A 295 -27.51 11.63 -4.48
N GLN A 296 -27.89 12.40 -5.50
CA GLN A 296 -27.02 13.42 -6.09
C GLN A 296 -26.70 14.54 -5.10
N THR A 297 -27.68 15.02 -4.34
CA THR A 297 -27.46 16.02 -3.28
C THR A 297 -26.58 15.49 -2.16
N MET A 298 -26.78 14.24 -1.75
CA MET A 298 -25.91 13.57 -0.79
C MET A 298 -24.48 13.42 -1.33
N ALA A 299 -24.30 12.97 -2.58
CA ALA A 299 -22.98 12.82 -3.18
C ALA A 299 -22.22 14.14 -3.22
N MET A 300 -22.88 15.24 -3.57
CA MET A 300 -22.27 16.57 -3.55
C MET A 300 -21.90 17.03 -2.15
N SER A 301 -22.77 16.80 -1.16
CA SER A 301 -22.48 17.12 0.25
C SER A 301 -21.27 16.33 0.77
N VAL A 302 -21.21 15.05 0.44
CA VAL A 302 -20.10 14.14 0.77
C VAL A 302 -18.77 14.61 0.16
N ILE A 303 -18.76 14.93 -1.13
CA ILE A 303 -17.54 15.39 -1.81
C ILE A 303 -17.11 16.77 -1.28
N SER A 304 -18.07 17.68 -1.05
CA SER A 304 -17.80 19.00 -0.45
C SER A 304 -17.15 18.84 0.94
N LEU A 305 -17.65 17.93 1.76
CA LEU A 305 -17.12 17.66 3.09
C LEU A 305 -15.72 17.04 3.02
N ALA A 306 -15.48 16.14 2.07
CA ALA A 306 -14.16 15.59 1.82
C ALA A 306 -13.15 16.68 1.42
N CYS A 307 -13.53 17.57 0.50
CA CYS A 307 -12.71 18.72 0.09
C CYS A 307 -12.46 19.69 1.25
N LEU A 308 -13.48 20.02 2.06
CA LEU A 308 -13.34 20.88 3.22
C LEU A 308 -12.40 20.28 4.28
N THR A 309 -12.56 18.99 4.56
CA THR A 309 -11.68 18.27 5.49
C THR A 309 -10.24 18.24 4.97
N ALA A 310 -10.05 18.00 3.68
CA ALA A 310 -8.74 18.04 3.04
C ALA A 310 -8.13 19.45 3.09
N LEU A 311 -8.93 20.51 2.89
CA LEU A 311 -8.48 21.89 2.99
C LEU A 311 -7.98 22.22 4.40
N ILE A 312 -8.75 21.90 5.45
CA ILE A 312 -8.37 22.12 6.85
C ILE A 312 -7.05 21.40 7.19
N HIS A 313 -6.91 20.14 6.79
CA HIS A 313 -5.70 19.37 7.06
C HIS A 313 -4.51 19.80 6.20
N SER A 314 -4.76 20.30 4.99
CA SER A 314 -3.74 20.90 4.12
C SER A 314 -3.15 22.17 4.75
N ALA A 315 -4.00 23.04 5.33
CA ALA A 315 -3.57 24.22 6.07
C ALA A 315 -2.72 23.89 7.30
N LYS A 316 -2.94 22.70 7.91
CA LYS A 316 -2.10 22.17 9.00
C LYS A 316 -0.82 21.46 8.52
N GLY A 317 -0.45 21.57 7.24
CA GLY A 317 0.79 21.03 6.69
C GLY A 317 0.73 19.55 6.24
N ASN A 318 -0.42 18.90 6.28
CA ASN A 318 -0.55 17.50 5.84
C ASN A 318 -0.39 17.39 4.31
N LYS A 319 0.69 16.73 3.87
CA LYS A 319 0.99 16.53 2.44
C LYS A 319 -0.06 15.69 1.72
N ASN A 320 -0.57 14.65 2.36
CA ASN A 320 -1.61 13.78 1.78
C ASN A 320 -2.90 14.57 1.56
N ALA A 321 -3.23 15.48 2.48
CA ALA A 321 -4.41 16.32 2.35
C ALA A 321 -4.31 17.28 1.15
N ARG A 322 -3.13 17.83 0.86
CA ARG A 322 -2.90 18.67 -0.33
C ARG A 322 -3.12 17.90 -1.63
N ILE A 323 -2.59 16.68 -1.70
CA ILE A 323 -2.76 15.81 -2.86
C ILE A 323 -4.24 15.46 -3.05
N LEU A 324 -4.91 15.08 -1.96
CA LEU A 324 -6.33 14.75 -1.99
C LEU A 324 -7.18 15.94 -2.43
N LEU A 325 -6.94 17.11 -1.87
CA LEU A 325 -7.65 18.34 -2.22
C LEU A 325 -7.51 18.68 -3.71
N PHE A 326 -6.28 18.61 -4.23
CA PHE A 326 -6.02 18.89 -5.63
C PHE A 326 -6.66 17.85 -6.55
N SER A 327 -6.55 16.59 -6.21
CA SER A 327 -7.13 15.46 -6.96
C SER A 327 -8.67 15.51 -6.97
N PHE A 328 -9.28 15.68 -5.80
CA PHE A 328 -10.75 15.77 -5.70
C PHE A 328 -11.31 17.10 -6.21
N GLY A 329 -10.52 18.18 -6.23
CA GLY A 329 -10.97 19.46 -6.76
C GLY A 329 -11.43 19.39 -8.21
N PHE A 330 -10.67 18.73 -9.08
CA PHE A 330 -11.06 18.52 -10.48
C PHE A 330 -12.30 17.63 -10.62
N PHE A 331 -12.35 16.57 -9.84
CA PHE A 331 -13.52 15.68 -9.79
C PHE A 331 -14.77 16.43 -9.32
N TYR A 332 -14.64 17.25 -8.27
CA TYR A 332 -15.73 18.05 -7.71
C TYR A 332 -16.31 19.05 -8.72
N VAL A 333 -15.44 19.76 -9.44
CA VAL A 333 -15.89 20.71 -10.49
C VAL A 333 -16.69 19.98 -11.57
N GLY A 334 -16.18 18.86 -12.08
CA GLY A 334 -16.89 18.06 -13.10
C GLY A 334 -18.22 17.49 -12.59
N ALA A 335 -18.25 17.00 -11.35
CA ALA A 335 -19.48 16.49 -10.71
C ALA A 335 -20.51 17.60 -10.50
N THR A 336 -20.09 18.81 -10.12
CA THR A 336 -20.97 19.97 -9.93
C THR A 336 -21.59 20.40 -11.25
N LEU A 337 -20.81 20.51 -12.32
CA LEU A 337 -21.31 20.86 -13.65
C LEU A 337 -22.39 19.85 -14.11
N ARG A 338 -22.13 18.57 -13.91
CA ARG A 338 -23.09 17.52 -14.25
C ARG A 338 -24.36 17.58 -13.39
N LEU A 339 -24.23 17.84 -12.09
CA LEU A 339 -25.38 18.01 -11.20
C LEU A 339 -26.26 19.17 -11.65
N LEU A 340 -25.66 20.35 -11.87
CA LEU A 340 -26.38 21.56 -12.28
C LEU A 340 -27.13 21.36 -13.61
N LYS A 341 -26.54 20.59 -14.54
CA LYS A 341 -27.22 20.15 -15.76
C LYS A 341 -28.41 19.23 -15.44
N ASN A 342 -28.20 18.22 -14.59
CA ASN A 342 -29.25 17.24 -14.30
C ASN A 342 -30.45 17.81 -13.55
N ILE A 343 -30.30 18.91 -12.80
CA ILE A 343 -31.40 19.62 -12.14
C ILE A 343 -32.00 20.76 -12.98
N GLY A 344 -31.53 20.93 -14.23
CA GLY A 344 -32.09 21.92 -15.14
C GLY A 344 -31.57 23.36 -14.96
N VAL A 345 -30.48 23.57 -14.18
CA VAL A 345 -29.89 24.91 -13.95
C VAL A 345 -28.94 25.30 -15.10
N LEU A 346 -28.20 24.33 -15.61
CA LEU A 346 -27.28 24.54 -16.73
C LEU A 346 -27.75 23.79 -17.96
N GLU A 347 -27.56 24.42 -19.11
CA GLU A 347 -27.81 23.79 -20.39
C GLU A 347 -26.76 22.72 -20.70
N PRO A 348 -27.11 21.71 -21.53
CA PRO A 348 -26.16 20.75 -22.05
C PRO A 348 -25.05 21.47 -22.83
N SER A 349 -23.79 21.08 -22.52
CA SER A 349 -22.60 21.61 -23.18
C SER A 349 -21.47 20.58 -23.10
N PHE A 350 -20.38 20.78 -23.83
CA PHE A 350 -19.22 19.89 -23.74
C PHE A 350 -18.75 19.66 -22.29
N TRP A 351 -18.70 20.71 -21.47
CA TRP A 351 -18.22 20.63 -20.08
C TRP A 351 -19.21 19.98 -19.13
N THR A 352 -20.51 20.24 -19.31
CA THR A 352 -21.55 19.62 -18.48
C THR A 352 -21.74 18.13 -18.81
N GLU A 353 -21.41 17.71 -20.04
CA GLU A 353 -21.46 16.30 -20.47
C GLU A 353 -20.20 15.52 -20.09
N ASN A 354 -19.01 16.09 -20.37
CA ASN A 354 -17.74 15.37 -20.25
C ASN A 354 -16.91 15.75 -19.03
N GLY A 355 -17.22 16.88 -18.36
CA GLY A 355 -16.43 17.42 -17.26
C GLY A 355 -16.25 16.44 -16.11
N TYR A 356 -17.26 15.63 -15.80
CA TYR A 356 -17.19 14.58 -14.79
C TYR A 356 -16.16 13.49 -15.16
N GLN A 357 -16.15 13.03 -16.41
CA GLN A 357 -15.22 12.01 -16.88
C GLN A 357 -13.79 12.55 -16.93
N ILE A 358 -13.61 13.78 -17.40
CA ILE A 358 -12.31 14.47 -17.44
C ILE A 358 -11.78 14.66 -16.01
N GLY A 359 -12.60 15.16 -15.09
CA GLY A 359 -12.23 15.34 -13.68
C GLY A 359 -11.85 14.03 -13.00
N THR A 360 -12.57 12.94 -13.29
CA THR A 360 -12.25 11.61 -12.77
C THR A 360 -10.93 11.08 -13.33
N PHE A 361 -10.67 11.28 -14.62
CA PHE A 361 -9.42 10.86 -15.23
C PHE A 361 -8.23 11.59 -14.62
N ILE A 362 -8.34 12.91 -14.43
CA ILE A 362 -7.31 13.72 -13.74
C ILE A 362 -7.11 13.22 -12.30
N HIS A 363 -8.20 12.95 -11.57
CA HIS A 363 -8.14 12.36 -10.24
C HIS A 363 -7.34 11.05 -10.22
N MET A 364 -7.63 10.13 -11.14
CA MET A 364 -6.91 8.86 -11.26
C MET A 364 -5.41 9.06 -11.54
N LEU A 365 -5.05 9.97 -12.44
CA LEU A 365 -3.64 10.27 -12.76
C LEU A 365 -2.87 10.82 -11.56
N ILE A 366 -3.46 11.77 -10.82
CA ILE A 366 -2.83 12.35 -9.62
C ILE A 366 -2.62 11.27 -8.56
N MET A 367 -3.64 10.44 -8.30
CA MET A 367 -3.54 9.37 -7.31
C MET A 367 -2.49 8.31 -7.71
N SER A 368 -2.40 7.96 -9.00
CA SER A 368 -1.38 7.04 -9.51
C SER A 368 0.03 7.59 -9.39
N GLY A 369 0.22 8.88 -9.69
CA GLY A 369 1.49 9.57 -9.48
C GLY A 369 1.94 9.55 -8.02
N THR A 370 0.98 9.64 -7.09
CA THR A 370 1.26 9.54 -5.65
C THR A 370 1.77 8.14 -5.25
N VAL A 371 1.12 7.09 -5.74
CA VAL A 371 1.55 5.70 -5.49
C VAL A 371 2.95 5.46 -6.07
N PHE A 372 3.19 5.92 -7.29
CA PHE A 372 4.51 5.83 -7.93
C PHE A 372 5.60 6.57 -7.12
N SER A 373 5.31 7.76 -6.63
CA SER A 373 6.22 8.54 -5.77
C SER A 373 6.52 7.81 -4.46
N LEU A 374 5.50 7.24 -3.80
CA LEU A 374 5.67 6.46 -2.58
C LEU A 374 6.54 5.22 -2.81
N TYR A 375 6.27 4.48 -3.89
CA TYR A 375 7.07 3.31 -4.26
C TYR A 375 8.54 3.67 -4.52
N SER A 376 8.78 4.72 -5.28
CA SER A 376 10.13 5.20 -5.59
C SER A 376 10.91 5.58 -4.33
N LYS A 377 10.21 6.21 -3.34
CA LYS A 377 10.79 6.53 -2.04
C LYS A 377 11.16 5.27 -1.25
N MET A 378 10.24 4.32 -1.12
CA MET A 378 10.49 3.04 -0.42
C MET A 378 11.65 2.27 -1.04
N ARG A 379 11.73 2.23 -2.37
CA ARG A 379 12.84 1.57 -3.09
C ARG A 379 14.18 2.23 -2.77
N ARG A 380 14.24 3.57 -2.77
CA ARG A 380 15.47 4.32 -2.42
C ARG A 380 15.90 4.06 -0.98
N GLU A 381 14.97 4.09 -0.03
CA GLU A 381 15.25 3.81 1.38
C GLU A 381 15.78 2.39 1.59
N LYS A 382 15.19 1.40 0.90
CA LYS A 382 15.66 0.02 0.92
C LYS A 382 17.09 -0.10 0.37
N GLN A 383 17.35 0.48 -0.80
CA GLN A 383 18.70 0.47 -1.39
C GLN A 383 19.74 1.13 -0.47
N GLN A 384 19.40 2.28 0.14
CA GLN A 384 20.30 2.94 1.09
C GLN A 384 20.59 2.08 2.33
N ALA A 385 19.59 1.36 2.83
CA ALA A 385 19.78 0.45 3.96
C ALA A 385 20.70 -0.73 3.58
N GLU A 386 20.51 -1.30 2.39
CA GLU A 386 21.37 -2.37 1.86
C GLU A 386 22.82 -1.91 1.68
N TYR A 387 23.04 -0.71 1.12
CA TYR A 387 24.39 -0.14 0.99
C TYR A 387 25.07 0.10 2.35
N ARG A 388 24.33 0.59 3.35
CA ARG A 388 24.88 0.79 4.71
C ARG A 388 25.29 -0.53 5.34
N LEU A 389 24.44 -1.55 5.20
CA LEU A 389 24.72 -2.88 5.73
C LEU A 389 25.98 -3.50 5.06
N GLN A 390 26.09 -3.39 3.75
CA GLN A 390 27.27 -3.87 3.02
C GLN A 390 28.56 -3.16 3.44
N ALA A 391 28.50 -1.83 3.59
CA ALA A 391 29.65 -1.04 4.04
C ALA A 391 30.07 -1.42 5.47
N GLU A 392 29.12 -1.70 6.37
CA GLU A 392 29.42 -2.15 7.73
C GLU A 392 30.08 -3.53 7.75
N ILE A 393 29.56 -4.46 6.95
CA ILE A 393 30.16 -5.81 6.81
C ILE A 393 31.58 -5.71 6.27
N HIS A 394 31.81 -4.89 5.25
CA HIS A 394 33.13 -4.70 4.65
C HIS A 394 34.14 -4.11 5.67
N LEU A 395 33.72 -3.09 6.39
CA LEU A 395 34.57 -2.48 7.44
C LEU A 395 34.95 -3.49 8.54
N ARG A 396 34.00 -4.33 8.97
CA ARG A 396 34.27 -5.39 9.95
C ARG A 396 35.25 -6.42 9.41
N GLN A 397 35.13 -6.79 8.14
CA GLN A 397 36.05 -7.73 7.49
C GLN A 397 37.46 -7.15 7.41
N GLU A 398 37.61 -5.92 6.94
CA GLU A 398 38.93 -5.23 6.91
C GLU A 398 39.56 -5.14 8.31
N GLN A 399 38.76 -4.86 9.34
CA GLN A 399 39.24 -4.81 10.72
C GLN A 399 39.74 -6.19 11.18
N SER A 400 39.03 -7.26 10.87
CA SER A 400 39.40 -8.64 11.19
C SER A 400 40.70 -9.05 10.49
N ASP A 401 40.80 -8.78 9.18
CA ASP A 401 41.96 -9.12 8.35
C ASP A 401 43.21 -8.35 8.82
N PHE A 402 43.04 -7.04 9.17
CA PHE A 402 44.11 -6.24 9.76
C PHE A 402 44.62 -6.83 11.07
N MET A 403 43.72 -7.24 11.96
CA MET A 403 44.09 -7.84 13.23
C MET A 403 44.79 -9.18 13.08
N ALA A 404 44.34 -10.01 12.12
CA ALA A 404 45.03 -11.28 11.81
C ALA A 404 46.47 -11.05 11.32
N MET A 405 46.65 -10.07 10.43
CA MET A 405 47.95 -9.67 9.92
C MET A 405 48.87 -9.16 11.02
N VAL A 406 48.41 -8.20 11.83
CA VAL A 406 49.17 -7.62 12.95
C VAL A 406 49.63 -8.70 13.91
N SER A 407 48.81 -9.68 14.17
CA SER A 407 49.12 -10.80 15.05
C SER A 407 50.22 -11.70 14.52
N HIS A 408 50.21 -11.96 13.26
CA HIS A 408 51.29 -12.74 12.62
C HIS A 408 52.62 -11.99 12.69
N GLU A 409 52.59 -10.67 12.41
CA GLU A 409 53.79 -9.83 12.43
C GLU A 409 54.38 -9.64 13.84
N PHE A 410 53.57 -9.72 14.90
CA PHE A 410 54.06 -9.67 16.30
C PHE A 410 54.60 -11.03 16.79
N ARG A 411 54.04 -12.16 16.31
CA ARG A 411 54.48 -13.51 16.78
C ARG A 411 55.93 -13.78 16.47
N THR A 412 56.38 -13.38 15.31
CA THR A 412 57.75 -13.63 14.83
C THR A 412 58.81 -12.92 15.73
N PRO A 413 58.80 -11.60 15.98
CA PRO A 413 59.75 -10.95 16.84
C PRO A 413 59.68 -11.43 18.31
N MET A 414 58.49 -11.76 18.80
CA MET A 414 58.37 -12.33 20.15
C MET A 414 59.02 -13.71 20.26
N ALA A 415 58.89 -14.57 19.26
CA ALA A 415 59.56 -15.85 19.23
C ALA A 415 61.10 -15.71 19.16
N ILE A 416 61.62 -14.70 18.46
CA ILE A 416 63.05 -14.39 18.43
C ILE A 416 63.56 -13.93 19.78
N ILE A 417 62.77 -13.03 20.47
CA ILE A 417 63.12 -12.57 21.83
C ILE A 417 63.11 -13.75 22.79
N ASP A 418 62.14 -14.65 22.71
CA ASP A 418 62.02 -15.82 23.56
C ASP A 418 63.22 -16.77 23.41
N ALA A 419 63.55 -17.14 22.15
CA ALA A 419 64.68 -17.98 21.84
C ALA A 419 66.02 -17.37 22.29
N THR A 420 66.20 -16.05 22.08
CA THR A 420 67.43 -15.35 22.44
C THR A 420 67.59 -15.26 23.96
N THR A 421 66.52 -14.93 24.68
CA THR A 421 66.55 -14.84 26.13
C THR A 421 66.70 -16.20 26.81
N THR A 422 66.11 -17.25 26.24
CA THR A 422 66.28 -18.65 26.68
C THR A 422 67.72 -19.10 26.54
N ASN A 423 68.35 -18.81 25.38
CA ASN A 423 69.76 -19.12 25.16
C ASN A 423 70.70 -18.38 26.16
N LEU A 424 70.39 -17.11 26.43
CA LEU A 424 71.16 -16.33 27.44
C LEU A 424 71.01 -16.89 28.86
N LEU A 425 69.83 -17.38 29.27
CA LEU A 425 69.61 -18.00 30.59
C LEU A 425 70.33 -19.35 30.71
N ASN A 426 70.58 -20.06 29.63
CA ASN A 426 71.33 -21.32 29.64
C ASN A 426 72.85 -21.13 29.63
N ASP A 427 73.36 -19.89 29.51
CA ASP A 427 74.78 -19.59 29.57
C ASP A 427 75.23 -19.53 31.01
N ALA A 428 75.98 -20.56 31.43
CA ALA A 428 76.51 -20.69 32.79
C ALA A 428 77.54 -19.58 33.22
N THR A 429 77.98 -18.75 32.29
CA THR A 429 78.94 -17.65 32.53
C THR A 429 78.24 -16.32 32.81
N LEU A 430 76.92 -16.25 32.79
CA LEU A 430 76.17 -15.01 32.95
C LEU A 430 76.19 -14.52 34.40
N PRO A 431 76.55 -13.24 34.66
CA PRO A 431 76.53 -12.68 36.05
C PRO A 431 75.13 -12.70 36.62
N ALA A 432 74.97 -12.97 37.93
CA ALA A 432 73.66 -13.12 38.60
C ALA A 432 72.72 -11.91 38.42
N GLU A 433 73.29 -10.70 38.33
CA GLU A 433 72.47 -9.49 38.06
C GLU A 433 71.96 -9.40 36.66
N SER A 434 72.74 -9.86 35.67
CA SER A 434 72.31 -9.97 34.23
C SER A 434 71.25 -11.04 34.07
N GLN A 435 71.39 -12.18 34.77
CA GLN A 435 70.41 -13.23 34.80
C GLN A 435 69.02 -12.75 35.25
N LYS A 436 68.99 -11.95 36.37
CA LYS A 436 67.74 -11.32 36.84
C LYS A 436 67.12 -10.36 35.83
N ARG A 437 67.94 -9.65 35.06
CA ARG A 437 67.42 -8.76 33.94
C ARG A 437 66.83 -9.55 32.77
N VAL A 438 67.50 -10.64 32.34
CA VAL A 438 67.03 -11.54 31.32
C VAL A 438 65.67 -12.19 31.72
N GLU A 439 65.60 -12.67 32.99
CA GLU A 439 64.35 -13.20 33.54
C GLU A 439 63.18 -12.19 33.50
N LYS A 440 63.48 -10.89 33.73
CA LYS A 440 62.45 -9.84 33.56
C LYS A 440 61.99 -9.70 32.11
N ILE A 441 62.91 -9.81 31.12
CA ILE A 441 62.57 -9.76 29.69
C ILE A 441 61.73 -10.97 29.31
N VAL A 442 62.13 -12.18 29.72
CA VAL A 442 61.34 -13.40 29.49
C VAL A 442 59.91 -13.25 30.03
N ARG A 443 59.78 -12.82 31.28
CA ARG A 443 58.46 -12.61 31.89
C ARG A 443 57.60 -11.58 31.10
N ALA A 444 58.23 -10.49 30.65
CA ALA A 444 57.54 -9.47 29.85
C ALA A 444 57.11 -10.02 28.46
N ASN A 445 57.99 -10.77 27.78
CA ASN A 445 57.72 -11.37 26.49
C ASN A 445 56.61 -12.44 26.58
N THR A 446 56.67 -13.34 27.55
CA THR A 446 55.61 -14.33 27.81
C THR A 446 54.26 -13.68 28.07
N ARG A 447 54.28 -12.56 28.86
CA ARG A 447 53.05 -11.80 29.12
C ARG A 447 52.48 -11.17 27.83
N LEU A 448 53.32 -10.59 26.97
CA LEU A 448 52.95 -9.96 25.71
C LEU A 448 52.37 -11.00 24.74
N THR A 449 53.01 -12.17 24.60
CA THR A 449 52.56 -13.29 23.79
C THR A 449 51.18 -13.79 24.24
N GLY A 450 51.00 -13.94 25.57
CA GLY A 450 49.71 -14.33 26.15
C GLY A 450 48.61 -13.31 25.88
N LEU A 451 48.86 -12.00 26.02
CA LEU A 451 47.91 -10.94 25.75
C LEU A 451 47.47 -10.94 24.26
N MET A 452 48.44 -11.11 23.34
CA MET A 452 48.17 -11.18 21.91
C MET A 452 47.31 -12.42 21.54
N GLN A 453 47.68 -13.59 22.10
CA GLN A 453 46.92 -14.81 21.90
C GLN A 453 45.46 -14.71 22.40
N ASP A 454 45.31 -14.19 23.63
CA ASP A 454 43.98 -13.95 24.24
C ASP A 454 43.14 -12.98 23.38
N TYR A 455 43.74 -11.91 22.86
CA TYR A 455 43.06 -10.94 22.01
C TYR A 455 42.61 -11.55 20.69
N LEU A 456 43.49 -12.32 20.02
CA LEU A 456 43.17 -13.02 18.77
C LEU A 456 42.04 -14.02 18.91
N ASN A 457 42.14 -14.84 19.96
CA ASN A 457 41.11 -15.80 20.27
C ASN A 457 39.78 -15.09 20.52
N HIS A 458 39.81 -13.94 21.20
CA HIS A 458 38.62 -13.11 21.40
C HIS A 458 38.04 -12.62 20.08
N GLU A 459 38.82 -12.01 19.18
CA GLU A 459 38.35 -11.50 17.90
C GLU A 459 37.81 -12.63 16.98
N ARG A 460 38.55 -13.76 16.93
CA ARG A 460 38.10 -14.94 16.19
C ARG A 460 36.75 -15.46 16.70
N LEU A 461 36.63 -15.57 18.03
CA LEU A 461 35.42 -16.06 18.66
C LEU A 461 34.25 -15.08 18.54
N MET A 462 34.51 -13.76 18.55
CA MET A 462 33.48 -12.75 18.30
C MET A 462 33.01 -12.81 16.84
N SER A 463 33.89 -13.13 15.89
CA SER A 463 33.53 -13.39 14.49
C SER A 463 32.73 -14.68 14.33
N GLU A 464 33.18 -15.79 14.95
CA GLU A 464 32.49 -17.07 14.94
C GLU A 464 31.15 -17.02 15.72
N ALA A 465 31.07 -16.29 16.82
CA ALA A 465 29.83 -16.06 17.57
C ALA A 465 28.80 -15.21 16.80
N THR A 466 29.16 -14.64 15.65
CA THR A 466 28.22 -13.98 14.75
C THR A 466 27.45 -15.02 13.91
N SER A 467 27.97 -16.26 13.77
CA SER A 467 27.37 -17.40 13.07
C SER A 467 26.97 -18.53 14.06
N LEU A 468 26.41 -18.17 15.23
CA LEU A 468 25.89 -19.19 16.18
C LEU A 468 24.86 -20.07 15.46
N GLU A 469 25.06 -21.36 15.49
CA GLU A 469 24.10 -22.40 15.08
C GLU A 469 23.56 -23.11 16.33
N PRO A 470 22.60 -22.51 17.05
CA PRO A 470 22.07 -23.12 18.27
C PRO A 470 21.30 -24.39 17.91
N GLU A 471 21.72 -25.49 18.49
CA GLU A 471 21.09 -26.80 18.39
C GLU A 471 20.63 -27.29 19.76
N VAL A 472 19.84 -28.35 19.79
CA VAL A 472 19.45 -29.01 21.04
C VAL A 472 20.58 -29.89 21.48
N ILE A 473 21.28 -29.50 22.56
CA ILE A 473 22.37 -30.27 23.15
C ILE A 473 22.01 -30.77 24.53
N ASP A 474 22.60 -31.89 24.94
CA ASP A 474 22.61 -32.32 26.35
C ASP A 474 23.78 -31.61 27.07
N LEU A 475 23.42 -30.65 27.95
CA LEU A 475 24.37 -29.88 28.73
C LEU A 475 25.26 -30.76 29.58
N ASN A 476 24.70 -31.87 30.14
CA ASN A 476 25.48 -32.81 30.95
C ASN A 476 26.64 -33.42 30.14
N THR A 477 26.33 -34.00 29.00
CA THR A 477 27.32 -34.65 28.13
C THR A 477 28.36 -33.64 27.64
N THR A 478 27.93 -32.44 27.23
CA THR A 478 28.85 -31.39 26.72
C THR A 478 29.81 -30.89 27.80
N VAL A 479 29.30 -30.64 29.02
CA VAL A 479 30.14 -30.20 30.13
C VAL A 479 31.11 -31.31 30.57
N GLN A 480 30.67 -32.56 30.62
CA GLN A 480 31.49 -33.72 30.93
C GLN A 480 32.65 -33.90 29.93
N GLU A 481 32.37 -33.79 28.63
CA GLU A 481 33.37 -33.84 27.59
C GLU A 481 34.41 -32.73 27.73
N ALA A 482 33.99 -31.50 28.01
CA ALA A 482 34.88 -30.37 28.23
C ALA A 482 35.75 -30.55 29.48
N VAL A 483 35.20 -31.07 30.57
CA VAL A 483 35.97 -31.37 31.80
C VAL A 483 37.00 -32.47 31.55
N SER A 484 36.70 -33.47 30.71
CA SER A 484 37.60 -34.58 30.39
C SER A 484 38.89 -34.11 29.68
N GLN A 485 38.89 -32.96 29.01
CA GLN A 485 40.08 -32.37 28.38
C GLN A 485 41.14 -31.96 29.41
N PHE A 486 40.78 -31.81 30.68
CA PHE A 486 41.69 -31.51 31.78
C PHE A 486 42.18 -32.76 32.51
N SER A 487 42.16 -33.93 31.90
CA SER A 487 42.55 -35.22 32.49
C SER A 487 44.00 -35.27 32.98
N GLU A 488 44.93 -34.51 32.36
CA GLU A 488 46.34 -34.41 32.70
C GLU A 488 46.65 -33.28 33.72
N SER A 489 45.64 -32.47 34.08
CA SER A 489 45.83 -31.39 35.05
C SER A 489 46.01 -31.93 36.46
N ILE A 490 46.89 -31.26 37.27
CA ILE A 490 47.10 -31.58 38.70
C ILE A 490 46.84 -30.33 39.50
N PRO A 491 45.80 -30.27 40.33
CA PRO A 491 44.79 -31.33 40.59
C PRO A 491 43.77 -31.47 39.41
N ARG A 492 43.30 -32.68 39.19
CA ARG A 492 42.29 -32.98 38.15
C ARG A 492 40.91 -32.46 38.57
N PRO A 493 40.18 -31.72 37.75
CA PRO A 493 38.83 -31.28 38.06
C PRO A 493 37.87 -32.46 38.32
N GLN A 494 37.01 -32.32 39.32
CA GLN A 494 35.96 -33.28 39.64
C GLN A 494 34.66 -32.89 38.93
N TYR A 495 34.00 -33.86 38.29
CA TYR A 495 32.70 -33.67 37.71
C TYR A 495 31.63 -34.44 38.48
N VAL A 496 30.54 -33.74 38.81
CA VAL A 496 29.36 -34.34 39.47
C VAL A 496 28.19 -34.32 38.50
N ALA A 497 27.84 -35.48 37.97
CA ALA A 497 26.81 -35.63 36.98
C ALA A 497 25.41 -35.48 37.58
N PRO A 498 24.43 -34.89 36.84
CA PRO A 498 23.02 -34.87 37.22
C PRO A 498 22.41 -36.24 37.05
N ALA A 499 21.22 -36.43 37.69
CA ALA A 499 20.47 -37.71 37.60
C ALA A 499 19.81 -37.96 36.25
N ALA A 500 19.61 -36.91 35.43
CA ALA A 500 18.95 -36.97 34.14
C ALA A 500 19.61 -36.03 33.12
N PRO A 501 19.48 -36.28 31.80
CA PRO A 501 19.94 -35.36 30.74
C PRO A 501 19.32 -33.98 30.86
N ILE A 502 20.07 -32.91 30.54
CA ILE A 502 19.64 -31.52 30.62
C ILE A 502 19.65 -30.94 29.18
N LEU A 503 18.50 -30.93 28.53
CA LEU A 503 18.40 -30.44 27.15
C LEU A 503 18.26 -28.92 27.11
N VAL A 504 19.23 -28.25 26.46
CA VAL A 504 19.25 -26.79 26.24
C VAL A 504 19.40 -26.44 24.78
N MET A 505 19.00 -25.22 24.39
CA MET A 505 19.26 -24.65 23.07
C MET A 505 20.58 -23.87 23.13
N ALA A 506 21.66 -24.44 22.63
CA ALA A 506 22.97 -23.78 22.65
C ALA A 506 23.88 -24.32 21.52
N ASP A 507 24.94 -23.61 21.24
CA ASP A 507 26.02 -24.10 20.40
C ASP A 507 27.01 -24.90 21.26
N LYS A 508 27.26 -26.16 20.90
CA LYS A 508 28.11 -27.09 21.66
C LYS A 508 29.51 -26.53 21.88
N LYS A 509 30.16 -25.98 20.85
CA LYS A 509 31.51 -25.44 20.92
C LYS A 509 31.61 -24.25 21.88
N MET A 510 30.58 -23.40 21.90
CA MET A 510 30.51 -22.24 22.79
C MET A 510 30.36 -22.67 24.23
N VAL A 511 29.59 -23.71 24.53
CA VAL A 511 29.49 -24.26 25.91
C VAL A 511 30.81 -24.87 26.34
N GLU A 512 31.45 -25.69 25.49
CA GLU A 512 32.79 -26.25 25.78
C GLU A 512 33.80 -25.14 26.10
N MET A 513 33.80 -24.05 25.36
CA MET A 513 34.69 -22.91 25.58
C MET A 513 34.38 -22.18 26.88
N ILE A 514 33.12 -22.01 27.27
CA ILE A 514 32.77 -21.43 28.57
C ILE A 514 33.37 -22.27 29.69
N VAL A 515 33.19 -23.60 29.65
CA VAL A 515 33.71 -24.55 30.63
C VAL A 515 35.23 -24.48 30.66
N TYR A 516 35.91 -24.49 29.53
CA TYR A 516 37.35 -24.37 29.42
C TYR A 516 37.87 -23.10 30.09
N ASN A 517 37.29 -21.95 29.81
CA ASN A 517 37.71 -20.67 30.39
C ASN A 517 37.50 -20.64 31.90
N LEU A 518 36.39 -21.17 32.41
CA LEU A 518 36.13 -21.23 33.86
C LEU A 518 37.09 -22.15 34.57
N LEU A 519 37.35 -23.34 34.05
CA LEU A 519 38.30 -24.31 34.63
C LEU A 519 39.76 -23.79 34.56
N SER A 520 40.14 -23.21 33.43
CA SER A 520 41.48 -22.60 33.30
C SER A 520 41.69 -21.46 34.33
N ASN A 521 40.63 -20.67 34.57
CA ASN A 521 40.67 -19.65 35.62
C ASN A 521 40.78 -20.30 37.04
N ALA A 522 39.97 -21.32 37.32
CA ALA A 522 40.00 -22.01 38.63
C ALA A 522 41.40 -22.59 38.95
N LEU A 523 42.02 -23.30 37.99
CA LEU A 523 43.36 -23.86 38.14
C LEU A 523 44.46 -22.77 38.28
N ARG A 524 44.26 -21.64 37.62
CA ARG A 524 45.21 -20.52 37.62
C ARG A 524 45.18 -19.70 38.92
N TYR A 525 43.99 -19.45 39.45
CA TYR A 525 43.82 -18.57 40.62
C TYR A 525 43.78 -19.31 41.96
N ALA A 526 43.57 -20.64 41.95
CA ALA A 526 43.63 -21.50 43.11
C ALA A 526 44.56 -22.72 42.85
N PRO A 527 45.88 -22.50 42.67
CA PRO A 527 46.79 -23.59 42.37
C PRO A 527 46.86 -24.57 43.54
N GLY A 528 46.69 -25.85 43.27
CA GLY A 528 46.67 -26.91 44.29
C GLY A 528 45.28 -27.27 44.83
N CYS A 529 44.23 -26.46 44.56
CA CYS A 529 42.87 -26.78 44.91
C CYS A 529 42.17 -27.50 43.74
N GLN A 530 41.36 -28.53 44.03
CA GLN A 530 40.62 -29.29 43.01
C GLN A 530 39.33 -28.56 42.60
N PRO A 531 39.20 -28.08 41.35
CA PRO A 531 37.93 -27.51 40.88
C PRO A 531 36.83 -28.56 40.84
N VAL A 532 35.59 -28.19 41.19
CA VAL A 532 34.41 -29.06 41.12
C VAL A 532 33.39 -28.46 40.19
N VAL A 533 32.87 -29.26 39.25
CA VAL A 533 31.83 -28.87 38.29
C VAL A 533 30.56 -29.63 38.54
N HIS A 534 29.47 -28.91 38.74
CA HIS A 534 28.12 -29.49 38.93
C HIS A 534 27.21 -29.07 37.80
N CYS A 535 26.39 -30.03 37.29
CA CYS A 535 25.27 -29.72 36.41
C CYS A 535 23.95 -30.05 37.10
N GLU A 536 22.94 -29.19 36.97
CA GLU A 536 21.60 -29.41 37.53
C GLU A 536 20.54 -28.63 36.74
N THR A 537 19.28 -28.95 36.96
CA THR A 537 18.13 -28.21 36.42
C THR A 537 17.53 -27.34 37.51
N LEU A 538 17.31 -26.05 37.22
CA LEU A 538 16.71 -25.11 38.16
C LEU A 538 15.55 -24.36 37.45
N GLY A 539 14.32 -24.78 37.69
CA GLY A 539 13.13 -24.21 37.03
C GLY A 539 13.19 -24.33 35.53
N PHE A 540 13.26 -23.20 34.80
CA PHE A 540 13.37 -23.13 33.33
C PHE A 540 14.79 -23.13 32.78
N TRP A 541 15.79 -23.36 33.67
CA TRP A 541 17.20 -23.25 33.35
C TRP A 541 17.90 -24.61 33.49
N GLY A 542 18.70 -24.98 32.52
CA GLY A 542 19.81 -25.87 32.68
C GLY A 542 21.00 -25.07 33.17
N GLN A 543 21.55 -25.38 34.33
CA GLN A 543 22.71 -24.66 34.85
C GLN A 543 23.90 -25.59 35.13
N PHE A 544 25.09 -25.03 34.94
CA PHE A 544 26.30 -25.65 35.52
C PHE A 544 27.06 -24.65 36.36
N ARG A 545 27.75 -25.17 37.37
CA ARG A 545 28.49 -24.41 38.38
C ARG A 545 29.91 -24.90 38.41
N VAL A 546 30.86 -23.98 38.43
CA VAL A 546 32.28 -24.27 38.57
C VAL A 546 32.73 -23.64 39.89
N PHE A 547 33.11 -24.48 40.82
CA PHE A 547 33.55 -24.10 42.15
C PHE A 547 35.05 -24.34 42.32
N ASN A 548 35.75 -23.43 42.97
CA ASN A 548 37.13 -23.61 43.44
C ASN A 548 37.32 -23.07 44.86
N GLU A 549 38.02 -23.84 45.67
CA GLU A 549 38.47 -23.41 46.99
C GLU A 549 39.56 -22.32 46.84
N GLY A 550 39.68 -21.41 47.83
CA GLY A 550 40.69 -20.37 47.82
C GLY A 550 40.25 -19.10 48.54
N GLU A 551 40.98 -18.00 48.33
CA GLU A 551 40.67 -16.72 48.96
C GLU A 551 39.36 -16.06 48.48
N GLY A 552 38.77 -16.57 47.42
CA GLY A 552 37.59 -15.95 46.79
C GLY A 552 37.91 -14.68 45.99
N ILE A 553 36.88 -13.98 45.60
CA ILE A 553 36.97 -12.71 44.85
C ILE A 553 36.64 -11.56 45.80
N PRO A 554 37.49 -10.51 45.90
CA PRO A 554 37.16 -9.35 46.74
C PRO A 554 35.74 -8.82 46.41
N GLU A 555 34.92 -8.54 47.44
CA GLU A 555 33.52 -8.09 47.22
C GLU A 555 33.45 -6.82 46.36
N ALA A 556 34.41 -5.92 46.50
CA ALA A 556 34.52 -4.71 45.70
C ALA A 556 34.77 -5.00 44.20
N ASP A 557 35.35 -6.16 43.86
CA ASP A 557 35.70 -6.55 42.49
C ASP A 557 34.56 -7.34 41.80
N LEU A 558 33.68 -8.04 42.53
CA LEU A 558 32.59 -8.89 42.02
C LEU A 558 31.71 -8.22 40.94
N PRO A 559 31.28 -6.95 41.07
CA PRO A 559 30.49 -6.28 40.06
C PRO A 559 31.22 -6.06 38.73
N TYR A 560 32.54 -6.09 38.73
CA TYR A 560 33.37 -5.69 37.60
C TYR A 560 34.11 -6.84 36.92
N ILE A 561 34.09 -8.06 37.47
CA ILE A 561 34.88 -9.19 36.94
C ILE A 561 34.54 -9.60 35.52
N PHE A 562 33.33 -9.31 35.07
CA PHE A 562 32.86 -9.55 33.70
C PHE A 562 33.09 -8.37 32.75
N GLN A 563 33.74 -7.29 33.19
CA GLN A 563 34.07 -6.16 32.32
C GLN A 563 35.33 -6.47 31.48
N LYS A 564 35.36 -5.90 30.29
CA LYS A 564 36.49 -6.06 29.36
C LYS A 564 37.79 -5.51 29.96
N PHE A 565 38.86 -6.31 29.96
CA PHE A 565 40.18 -6.00 30.52
C PHE A 565 40.23 -5.83 32.06
N PHE A 566 39.17 -6.14 32.79
CA PHE A 566 39.18 -6.06 34.23
C PHE A 566 40.03 -7.18 34.86
N ARG A 567 40.84 -6.82 35.86
CA ARG A 567 41.67 -7.72 36.67
C ARG A 567 41.63 -7.26 38.12
N GLY A 568 41.21 -8.14 39.01
CA GLY A 568 41.17 -7.85 40.45
C GLY A 568 42.55 -7.65 41.05
N LYS A 569 42.61 -7.05 42.25
CA LYS A 569 43.86 -6.75 42.96
C LYS A 569 44.69 -7.99 43.27
N ASN A 570 44.05 -9.12 43.54
CA ASN A 570 44.72 -10.40 43.84
C ASN A 570 45.30 -11.09 42.58
N ALA A 571 45.06 -10.55 41.38
CA ALA A 571 45.61 -11.07 40.14
C ALA A 571 47.01 -10.50 39.76
N SER A 572 47.63 -9.68 40.61
CA SER A 572 48.86 -8.95 40.30
C SER A 572 50.12 -9.84 40.09
N GLY A 573 50.05 -11.13 40.37
CA GLY A 573 51.12 -12.11 40.12
C GLY A 573 50.84 -13.12 39.03
N THR A 574 49.64 -13.15 38.46
CA THR A 574 49.21 -14.15 37.45
C THR A 574 49.20 -13.59 36.05
N THR A 575 49.43 -14.44 35.03
CA THR A 575 49.33 -14.06 33.62
C THR A 575 47.87 -14.09 33.17
N GLY A 576 47.40 -13.11 32.35
CA GLY A 576 46.06 -13.11 31.76
C GLY A 576 45.64 -11.73 31.25
N SER A 577 44.81 -11.69 30.23
CA SER A 577 44.35 -10.46 29.55
C SER A 577 43.17 -9.77 30.21
N GLY A 578 42.41 -10.44 31.08
CA GLY A 578 41.13 -9.95 31.60
C GLY A 578 39.98 -10.04 30.57
N LEU A 579 40.12 -10.84 29.49
CA LEU A 579 39.13 -11.01 28.47
C LEU A 579 38.27 -12.27 28.65
N GLY A 580 38.75 -13.30 29.38
CA GLY A 580 38.06 -14.60 29.48
C GLY A 580 36.66 -14.52 30.08
N LEU A 581 36.50 -13.82 31.23
CA LEU A 581 35.18 -13.68 31.87
C LEU A 581 34.22 -12.77 31.06
N TYR A 582 34.75 -11.71 30.44
CA TYR A 582 33.98 -10.88 29.52
C TYR A 582 33.42 -11.69 28.32
N LEU A 583 34.25 -12.57 27.74
CA LEU A 583 33.87 -13.46 26.67
C LEU A 583 32.75 -14.42 27.10
N ILE A 584 32.89 -15.04 28.28
CA ILE A 584 31.85 -15.91 28.84
C ILE A 584 30.52 -15.17 28.95
N ARG A 585 30.50 -13.97 29.50
CA ARG A 585 29.30 -13.14 29.59
C ARG A 585 28.69 -12.88 28.22
N THR A 586 29.50 -12.47 27.23
CA THR A 586 29.06 -12.16 25.89
C THR A 586 28.43 -13.39 25.20
N ILE A 587 29.02 -14.57 25.35
CA ILE A 587 28.49 -15.82 24.78
C ILE A 587 27.18 -16.21 25.46
N VAL A 588 27.16 -16.19 26.80
CA VAL A 588 25.99 -16.57 27.57
C VAL A 588 24.80 -15.65 27.29
N GLU A 589 25.03 -14.34 27.17
CA GLU A 589 23.99 -13.35 26.77
C GLU A 589 23.45 -13.64 25.35
N LYS A 590 24.32 -14.01 24.40
CA LYS A 590 23.89 -14.40 23.03
C LYS A 590 23.10 -15.70 22.99
N LEU A 591 23.34 -16.61 23.94
CA LEU A 591 22.56 -17.84 24.11
C LEU A 591 21.28 -17.62 24.95
N ASN A 592 20.90 -16.35 25.21
CA ASN A 592 19.78 -15.97 26.08
C ASN A 592 19.90 -16.54 27.50
N GLY A 593 21.13 -16.76 27.98
CA GLY A 593 21.43 -17.28 29.28
C GLY A 593 21.82 -16.17 30.29
N GLN A 594 22.29 -16.62 31.44
CA GLN A 594 22.77 -15.75 32.55
C GLN A 594 24.04 -16.31 33.14
N VAL A 595 24.99 -15.44 33.54
CA VAL A 595 26.22 -15.82 34.26
C VAL A 595 26.39 -14.99 35.53
N PHE A 596 26.77 -15.66 36.61
CA PHE A 596 26.97 -15.06 37.92
C PHE A 596 28.27 -15.57 38.52
N ALA A 597 28.83 -14.81 39.49
CA ALA A 597 29.90 -15.26 40.36
C ALA A 597 29.56 -14.89 41.81
N THR A 598 29.82 -15.78 42.72
CA THR A 598 29.59 -15.59 44.16
C THR A 598 30.74 -16.16 44.98
N ASN A 599 31.04 -15.56 46.14
CA ASN A 599 31.93 -16.16 47.15
C ASN A 599 31.14 -17.11 48.03
N LEU A 600 31.77 -18.20 48.43
CA LEU A 600 31.17 -19.19 49.32
C LEU A 600 31.56 -18.92 50.78
N SER A 601 30.66 -19.18 51.71
CA SER A 601 30.88 -19.04 53.14
C SER A 601 31.99 -19.97 53.70
N THR A 602 32.23 -21.07 52.97
CA THR A 602 33.27 -22.06 53.25
C THR A 602 34.66 -21.67 52.73
N GLY A 603 34.77 -20.53 52.04
CA GLY A 603 35.94 -20.08 51.31
C GLY A 603 35.92 -20.49 49.85
N GLY A 604 36.56 -19.63 48.99
CA GLY A 604 36.55 -19.82 47.55
C GLY A 604 35.44 -19.07 46.80
N CYS A 605 35.31 -19.33 45.52
CA CYS A 605 34.29 -18.71 44.67
C CYS A 605 33.61 -19.75 43.76
N GLU A 606 32.40 -19.41 43.34
CA GLU A 606 31.59 -20.20 42.44
C GLU A 606 31.14 -19.34 41.23
N PHE A 607 31.32 -19.88 40.03
CA PHE A 607 30.77 -19.33 38.80
C PHE A 607 29.57 -20.16 38.37
N ILE A 608 28.47 -19.50 38.10
CA ILE A 608 27.17 -20.11 37.73
C ILE A 608 26.79 -19.67 36.33
N VAL A 609 26.57 -20.62 35.42
CA VAL A 609 26.09 -20.36 34.07
C VAL A 609 24.73 -21.02 33.90
N ARG A 610 23.74 -20.24 33.42
CA ARG A 610 22.37 -20.68 33.17
C ARG A 610 22.02 -20.55 31.70
N LEU A 611 21.51 -21.62 31.10
CA LEU A 611 21.03 -21.65 29.75
C LEU A 611 19.56 -22.05 29.73
N PRO A 612 18.73 -21.49 28.84
CA PRO A 612 17.31 -21.83 28.79
C PRO A 612 17.12 -23.29 28.40
N LEU A 613 16.26 -24.01 29.16
CA LEU A 613 15.85 -25.36 28.80
C LEU A 613 15.07 -25.33 27.48
N ARG A 614 15.17 -26.43 26.73
CA ARG A 614 14.31 -26.63 25.58
C ARG A 614 12.85 -26.64 26.04
N THR A 615 12.05 -25.65 25.64
CA THR A 615 10.58 -25.73 25.77
C THR A 615 10.06 -26.74 24.76
N VAL A 616 9.53 -27.86 25.25
CA VAL A 616 8.74 -28.76 24.42
C VAL A 616 7.48 -28.01 24.01
N SER A 617 7.35 -27.66 22.73
CA SER A 617 6.16 -27.03 22.17
C SER A 617 4.97 -28.01 22.30
N GLY A 618 4.20 -27.83 23.36
CA GLY A 618 3.04 -28.67 23.61
C GLY A 618 2.41 -28.34 24.97
N SER A 619 1.38 -27.48 24.94
CA SER A 619 0.54 -27.04 26.06
C SER A 619 0.99 -25.74 26.76
N VAL A 620 0.54 -24.62 26.23
CA VAL A 620 0.25 -23.43 27.03
C VAL A 620 -1.09 -23.69 27.75
N PRO A 621 -1.17 -23.55 29.10
CA PRO A 621 -2.47 -23.50 29.76
C PRO A 621 -3.22 -22.20 29.47
#